data_d0ceb0ee1aa850c918fe6eae7fdfb299
#
_entry.id   d0ceb0ee1aa850c918fe6eae7fdfb299
#
_cell.length_a   1.000
_cell.length_b   1.000
_cell.length_c   1.000
_cell.angle_alpha   90.00
_cell.angle_beta   90.00
_cell.angle_gamma   90.00
#
_symmetry.space_group_name_H-M   'P 1'
#
loop_
_entity.id
_entity.type
_entity.pdbx_description
1 polymer ?
#
loop_
_entity_poly.entity_id
_entity_poly.type
_entity_poly.pdbx_seq_one_letter_code
_entity_poly.pdbx_strand_id
1 'polypeptide(L)'
;MKKLIYLCVMVAGASFAQKNSLGISTSEYDELKKSGQLNTGTVYQFSDLVAPSNTKPNAATNKNGMCGCMLTLDNSYTLAMSPNDDGSTNYIQLPFSFDFYGTPYDSVIINNNGNISFLAPYFEFTANPFPDPSYNMIAPFWGDVDTRSANGGSVWYKVTSDAMIVIWDHVGYFNMHDTLTNTFQLIISNGTDTLIHDNNNVSFCYGDMQWTTGDASSGVGGFGGFAATVGVNIGNGVDFFQVGQFDAPGTGFDGPYAFPDQVDFLDDQEVYFDVAGMNAANIPPLVINSNICDTIDVYTGDTLHKSMNLAQFALSLMTPEFGQLISYEISSDAPTGFSYLENVSNNDYINLACSFDAQGLQEGIYHIFINATDNGVPAESIEMTIPVRVQQSQLANIQTQVIAGLRVYPNPSNGAFSLSANDELTHISLISMNGSVVLEHSLTGFNTEINHIAPGSYLLRAVDRNDAAQTLRVEVLP
;
A
#
# COMPACT_ATOMS: atom_id res chain seq x y z
N MET A 1 -69.76 -22.35 4.28
CA MET A 1 -69.37 -20.99 3.89
C MET A 1 -67.98 -20.71 4.50
N LYS A 2 -66.92 -20.96 3.72
CA LYS A 2 -65.54 -20.66 4.14
C LYS A 2 -65.20 -19.25 3.65
N LYS A 3 -64.99 -18.29 4.56
CA LYS A 3 -64.48 -16.97 4.23
C LYS A 3 -62.97 -17.05 3.98
N LEU A 4 -62.58 -16.78 2.74
CA LEU A 4 -61.21 -16.61 2.33
C LEU A 4 -60.79 -15.18 2.75
N ILE A 5 -59.88 -15.06 3.70
CA ILE A 5 -59.25 -13.78 4.08
C ILE A 5 -58.04 -13.61 3.13
N TYR A 6 -58.11 -12.67 2.22
CA TYR A 6 -56.98 -12.20 1.45
C TYR A 6 -56.12 -11.28 2.35
N LEU A 7 -54.95 -11.76 2.74
CA LEU A 7 -53.95 -10.94 3.37
C LEU A 7 -53.25 -10.11 2.28
N CYS A 8 -53.62 -8.84 2.18
CA CYS A 8 -52.96 -7.90 1.30
C CYS A 8 -51.63 -7.50 1.94
N VAL A 9 -50.54 -8.11 1.52
CA VAL A 9 -49.20 -7.66 1.87
C VAL A 9 -48.96 -6.37 1.09
N MET A 10 -49.10 -5.23 1.79
CA MET A 10 -48.60 -3.97 1.26
C MET A 10 -47.07 -4.02 1.31
N VAL A 11 -46.47 -4.26 0.18
CA VAL A 11 -45.06 -3.93 -0.03
C VAL A 11 -44.99 -2.40 0.03
N ALA A 12 -44.50 -1.89 1.14
CA ALA A 12 -44.10 -0.50 1.24
C ALA A 12 -42.90 -0.33 0.33
N GLY A 13 -43.15 0.06 -0.93
CA GLY A 13 -42.11 0.56 -1.80
C GLY A 13 -41.51 1.79 -1.10
N ALA A 14 -40.28 1.68 -0.64
CA ALA A 14 -39.50 2.83 -0.27
C ALA A 14 -39.38 3.70 -1.54
N SER A 15 -40.21 4.73 -1.65
CA SER A 15 -40.00 5.80 -2.62
C SER A 15 -38.71 6.49 -2.19
N PHE A 16 -37.62 6.17 -2.90
CA PHE A 16 -36.41 6.97 -2.80
C PHE A 16 -36.79 8.41 -3.17
N ALA A 17 -36.83 9.28 -2.18
CA ALA A 17 -37.02 10.71 -2.38
C ALA A 17 -35.95 11.17 -3.36
N GLN A 18 -36.39 11.81 -4.45
CA GLN A 18 -35.47 12.44 -5.39
C GLN A 18 -34.61 13.40 -4.57
N LYS A 19 -33.31 13.11 -4.46
CA LYS A 19 -32.38 13.96 -3.70
C LYS A 19 -32.42 15.35 -4.31
N ASN A 20 -32.83 16.35 -3.54
CA ASN A 20 -32.75 17.75 -3.97
C ASN A 20 -31.29 18.13 -4.03
N SER A 21 -30.77 18.43 -5.22
CA SER A 21 -29.44 19.00 -5.37
C SER A 21 -29.52 20.51 -5.04
N LEU A 22 -28.76 20.94 -4.05
CA LEU A 22 -28.63 22.33 -3.68
C LEU A 22 -27.30 22.88 -4.21
N GLY A 23 -27.38 23.90 -5.10
CA GLY A 23 -26.17 24.62 -5.53
C GLY A 23 -25.70 25.55 -4.41
N ILE A 24 -24.46 25.40 -4.00
CA ILE A 24 -23.85 26.10 -2.89
C ILE A 24 -22.39 26.46 -3.23
N SER A 25 -21.83 27.52 -2.62
CA SER A 25 -20.39 27.75 -2.69
C SER A 25 -19.63 26.84 -1.70
N THR A 26 -18.36 26.56 -1.99
CA THR A 26 -17.52 25.78 -1.08
C THR A 26 -17.45 26.41 0.30
N SER A 27 -17.27 27.71 0.40
CA SER A 27 -17.20 28.43 1.69
C SER A 27 -18.50 28.37 2.49
N GLU A 28 -19.67 28.49 1.82
CA GLU A 28 -20.95 28.37 2.50
C GLU A 28 -21.19 26.95 3.02
N TYR A 29 -20.83 25.94 2.25
CA TYR A 29 -20.86 24.54 2.68
C TYR A 29 -19.99 24.32 3.92
N ASP A 30 -18.76 24.82 3.91
CA ASP A 30 -17.80 24.64 5.00
C ASP A 30 -18.28 25.28 6.32
N GLU A 31 -18.93 26.46 6.24
CA GLU A 31 -19.53 27.11 7.39
C GLU A 31 -20.70 26.30 7.97
N LEU A 32 -21.57 25.76 7.10
CA LEU A 32 -22.67 24.91 7.51
C LEU A 32 -22.19 23.60 8.14
N LYS A 33 -21.17 22.97 7.58
CA LYS A 33 -20.56 21.74 8.11
C LYS A 33 -19.94 21.99 9.48
N LYS A 34 -19.08 23.01 9.61
CA LYS A 34 -18.45 23.37 10.90
C LYS A 34 -19.45 23.75 11.99
N SER A 35 -20.59 24.33 11.61
CA SER A 35 -21.65 24.68 12.58
C SER A 35 -22.64 23.56 12.87
N GLY A 36 -22.49 22.36 12.26
CA GLY A 36 -23.41 21.24 12.39
C GLY A 36 -24.79 21.51 11.79
N GLN A 37 -24.90 22.41 10.81
CA GLN A 37 -26.15 22.82 10.18
C GLN A 37 -26.36 22.22 8.78
N LEU A 38 -25.48 21.33 8.34
CA LEU A 38 -25.69 20.60 7.09
C LEU A 38 -26.97 19.76 7.17
N ASN A 39 -27.72 19.79 6.08
CA ASN A 39 -28.92 18.96 5.97
C ASN A 39 -28.51 17.54 5.52
N THR A 40 -28.52 16.59 6.42
CA THR A 40 -28.18 15.19 6.13
C THR A 40 -29.10 14.62 5.04
N GLY A 41 -28.51 13.98 4.03
CA GLY A 41 -29.23 13.41 2.89
C GLY A 41 -29.44 14.38 1.71
N THR A 42 -28.90 15.60 1.76
CA THR A 42 -28.87 16.52 0.62
C THR A 42 -27.59 16.32 -0.17
N VAL A 43 -27.68 16.21 -1.49
CA VAL A 43 -26.51 16.23 -2.38
C VAL A 43 -26.17 17.69 -2.70
N TYR A 44 -25.03 18.14 -2.23
CA TYR A 44 -24.54 19.48 -2.52
C TYR A 44 -23.79 19.50 -3.86
N GLN A 45 -24.05 20.53 -4.68
CA GLN A 45 -23.33 20.81 -5.91
C GLN A 45 -22.59 22.13 -5.74
N PHE A 46 -21.30 22.10 -5.91
CA PHE A 46 -20.46 23.28 -5.71
C PHE A 46 -20.45 24.16 -6.96
N SER A 47 -20.79 25.43 -6.79
CA SER A 47 -20.91 26.40 -7.89
C SER A 47 -19.57 27.03 -8.29
N ASP A 48 -18.57 26.94 -7.44
CA ASP A 48 -17.25 27.56 -7.51
C ASP A 48 -16.10 26.59 -7.68
N LEU A 49 -16.37 25.26 -7.68
CA LEU A 49 -15.35 24.27 -7.98
C LEU A 49 -14.95 24.31 -9.46
N VAL A 50 -13.67 24.50 -9.70
CA VAL A 50 -13.06 24.25 -11.00
C VAL A 50 -12.88 22.74 -11.13
N ALA A 51 -13.50 22.14 -12.15
CA ALA A 51 -13.30 20.73 -12.42
C ALA A 51 -11.80 20.44 -12.53
N PRO A 52 -11.24 19.50 -11.76
CA PRO A 52 -9.85 19.12 -11.87
C PRO A 52 -9.58 18.67 -13.30
N SER A 53 -8.39 18.92 -13.78
CA SER A 53 -7.96 18.29 -15.04
C SER A 53 -8.08 16.78 -14.85
N ASN A 54 -8.86 16.09 -15.70
CA ASN A 54 -9.03 14.64 -15.70
C ASN A 54 -7.72 13.89 -16.06
N THR A 55 -6.58 14.47 -15.77
CA THR A 55 -5.29 13.79 -15.89
C THR A 55 -5.16 12.87 -14.68
N LYS A 56 -5.33 11.58 -14.94
CA LYS A 56 -4.89 10.55 -13.98
C LYS A 56 -3.48 10.90 -13.55
N PRO A 57 -3.16 10.88 -12.25
CA PRO A 57 -1.77 10.98 -11.83
C PRO A 57 -0.98 9.94 -12.61
N ASN A 58 0.20 10.31 -13.07
CA ASN A 58 1.13 9.31 -13.57
C ASN A 58 1.25 8.25 -12.48
N ALA A 59 1.06 6.99 -12.85
CA ALA A 59 1.10 5.86 -11.95
C ALA A 59 2.14 6.11 -10.84
N ALA A 60 1.69 6.06 -9.60
CA ALA A 60 2.61 6.21 -8.47
C ALA A 60 3.75 5.23 -8.73
N THR A 61 4.94 5.74 -8.92
CA THR A 61 6.12 4.90 -9.06
C THR A 61 6.26 4.20 -7.71
N ASN A 62 6.03 2.89 -7.69
CA ASN A 62 6.29 2.06 -6.54
C ASN A 62 7.59 2.55 -5.89
N LYS A 63 7.52 3.03 -4.66
CA LYS A 63 8.70 3.35 -3.89
C LYS A 63 9.48 2.04 -3.75
N ASN A 64 10.56 1.92 -4.56
CA ASN A 64 11.62 0.93 -4.39
C ASN A 64 11.26 -0.56 -4.45
N GLY A 65 10.79 -1.07 -5.60
CA GLY A 65 11.12 -2.45 -6.01
C GLY A 65 10.75 -3.61 -5.09
N MET A 66 10.02 -3.39 -4.02
CA MET A 66 9.38 -4.43 -3.23
C MET A 66 7.90 -4.49 -3.59
N CYS A 67 7.36 -5.66 -3.57
CA CYS A 67 5.98 -5.94 -3.90
C CYS A 67 5.07 -5.23 -2.90
N GLY A 68 4.34 -4.24 -3.36
CA GLY A 68 3.29 -3.61 -2.57
C GLY A 68 1.94 -4.15 -3.01
N CYS A 69 1.03 -4.31 -2.10
CA CYS A 69 -0.36 -4.71 -2.39
C CYS A 69 -1.13 -3.68 -3.23
N MET A 70 -0.64 -2.43 -3.31
CA MET A 70 -1.26 -1.36 -4.08
C MET A 70 -1.22 -1.62 -5.58
N LEU A 71 -2.38 -1.77 -6.18
CA LEU A 71 -2.50 -1.92 -7.62
C LEU A 71 -2.27 -0.58 -8.34
N THR A 72 -1.59 -0.65 -9.47
CA THR A 72 -1.31 0.55 -10.27
C THR A 72 -2.58 1.13 -10.87
N LEU A 73 -2.83 2.41 -10.62
CA LEU A 73 -3.93 3.16 -11.20
C LEU A 73 -3.67 3.40 -12.71
N ASP A 74 -4.34 2.64 -13.56
CA ASP A 74 -4.21 2.70 -15.02
C ASP A 74 -5.48 3.21 -15.72
N ASN A 75 -5.51 3.12 -17.06
CA ASN A 75 -6.64 3.59 -17.86
C ASN A 75 -7.91 2.71 -17.74
N SER A 76 -7.87 1.57 -17.09
CA SER A 76 -9.03 0.70 -16.86
C SER A 76 -9.89 1.13 -15.68
N TYR A 77 -9.38 2.02 -14.81
CA TYR A 77 -10.16 2.56 -13.71
C TYR A 77 -11.10 3.68 -14.16
N THR A 78 -12.22 3.77 -13.48
CA THR A 78 -13.24 4.81 -13.67
C THR A 78 -13.22 5.76 -12.48
N LEU A 79 -13.35 7.07 -12.71
CA LEU A 79 -13.55 8.04 -11.64
C LEU A 79 -14.87 7.74 -10.94
N ALA A 80 -14.84 7.50 -9.63
CA ALA A 80 -16.01 7.10 -8.87
C ALA A 80 -17.04 8.24 -8.76
N MET A 81 -16.57 9.44 -8.48
CA MET A 81 -17.40 10.62 -8.30
C MET A 81 -16.63 11.89 -8.65
N SER A 82 -17.34 12.97 -9.00
CA SER A 82 -16.74 14.30 -9.11
C SER A 82 -16.22 14.76 -7.75
N PRO A 83 -15.27 15.72 -7.72
CA PRO A 83 -14.77 16.27 -6.48
C PRO A 83 -15.90 16.70 -5.54
N ASN A 84 -15.84 16.23 -4.32
CA ASN A 84 -16.84 16.48 -3.29
C ASN A 84 -16.23 16.30 -1.90
N ASP A 85 -17.04 16.50 -0.89
CA ASP A 85 -16.73 16.22 0.49
C ASP A 85 -17.55 14.99 0.92
N ASP A 86 -18.69 15.04 1.43
CA ASP A 86 -19.44 13.88 1.97
C ASP A 86 -20.31 13.14 0.91
N GLY A 87 -19.89 13.07 -0.33
CA GLY A 87 -20.67 12.44 -1.41
C GLY A 87 -20.54 10.92 -1.49
N SER A 88 -21.33 10.33 -2.39
CA SER A 88 -21.30 8.90 -2.68
C SER A 88 -21.68 8.63 -4.13
N THR A 89 -21.33 7.46 -4.63
CA THR A 89 -21.82 6.98 -5.95
C THR A 89 -23.30 6.59 -5.88
N ASN A 90 -23.90 6.35 -7.04
CA ASN A 90 -25.07 5.49 -7.14
C ASN A 90 -24.63 4.03 -6.90
N TYR A 91 -25.61 3.08 -6.88
CA TYR A 91 -25.29 1.67 -6.87
C TYR A 91 -24.44 1.27 -8.08
N ILE A 92 -23.31 0.64 -7.81
CA ILE A 92 -22.44 0.04 -8.82
C ILE A 92 -22.73 -1.45 -8.83
N GLN A 93 -23.17 -1.97 -9.98
CA GLN A 93 -23.48 -3.40 -10.14
C GLN A 93 -22.19 -4.21 -10.17
N LEU A 94 -22.17 -5.30 -9.42
CA LEU A 94 -21.13 -6.32 -9.43
C LEU A 94 -21.55 -7.45 -10.40
N PRO A 95 -20.67 -7.94 -11.27
CA PRO A 95 -20.98 -9.11 -12.10
C PRO A 95 -20.88 -10.43 -11.33
N PHE A 96 -20.61 -10.36 -10.02
CA PHE A 96 -20.52 -11.48 -9.09
C PHE A 96 -21.36 -11.20 -7.84
N SER A 97 -21.63 -12.23 -7.06
CA SER A 97 -22.25 -12.09 -5.74
C SER A 97 -21.16 -11.94 -4.68
N PHE A 98 -21.21 -10.87 -3.90
CA PHE A 98 -20.37 -10.67 -2.74
C PHE A 98 -21.14 -11.08 -1.49
N ASP A 99 -20.61 -12.04 -0.73
CA ASP A 99 -21.20 -12.47 0.53
C ASP A 99 -20.65 -11.60 1.67
N PHE A 100 -21.55 -10.91 2.37
CA PHE A 100 -21.21 -10.07 3.50
C PHE A 100 -21.96 -10.56 4.72
N TYR A 101 -21.29 -11.28 5.61
CA TYR A 101 -21.85 -11.93 6.80
C TYR A 101 -23.06 -12.81 6.47
N GLY A 102 -22.94 -13.66 5.46
CA GLY A 102 -24.00 -14.56 5.02
C GLY A 102 -25.12 -13.90 4.22
N THR A 103 -25.01 -12.61 3.91
CA THR A 103 -25.95 -11.89 3.06
C THR A 103 -25.32 -11.58 1.71
N PRO A 104 -25.85 -12.13 0.58
CA PRO A 104 -25.31 -11.86 -0.73
C PRO A 104 -25.74 -10.49 -1.25
N TYR A 105 -24.79 -9.74 -1.82
CA TYR A 105 -25.00 -8.47 -2.50
C TYR A 105 -24.46 -8.54 -3.94
N ASP A 106 -25.17 -7.91 -4.87
CA ASP A 106 -24.82 -7.77 -6.28
C ASP A 106 -24.50 -6.31 -6.66
N SER A 107 -24.50 -5.43 -5.69
CA SER A 107 -24.24 -4.00 -5.89
C SER A 107 -23.69 -3.35 -4.62
N VAL A 108 -22.88 -2.31 -4.84
CA VAL A 108 -22.26 -1.52 -3.76
C VAL A 108 -22.36 -0.03 -4.03
N ILE A 109 -22.14 0.77 -2.99
CA ILE A 109 -22.02 2.23 -3.04
C ILE A 109 -20.63 2.57 -2.52
N ILE A 110 -19.87 3.39 -3.25
CA ILE A 110 -18.62 3.97 -2.76
C ILE A 110 -18.95 5.30 -2.10
N ASN A 111 -18.55 5.49 -0.87
CA ASN A 111 -18.69 6.73 -0.13
C ASN A 111 -17.37 7.49 -0.13
N ASN A 112 -17.42 8.81 -0.29
CA ASN A 112 -16.21 9.67 -0.32
C ASN A 112 -15.34 9.46 0.91
N ASN A 113 -15.98 9.33 2.07
CA ASN A 113 -15.35 9.23 3.38
C ASN A 113 -14.70 7.87 3.69
N GLY A 114 -14.08 7.24 2.67
CA GLY A 114 -13.16 6.12 2.86
C GLY A 114 -13.82 4.78 3.19
N ASN A 115 -15.03 4.52 2.67
CA ASN A 115 -15.72 3.24 2.87
C ASN A 115 -16.64 2.89 1.71
N ILE A 116 -17.10 1.64 1.68
CA ILE A 116 -18.21 1.20 0.84
C ILE A 116 -19.39 0.75 1.70
N SER A 117 -20.59 0.83 1.13
CA SER A 117 -21.83 0.37 1.76
C SER A 117 -22.72 -0.39 0.79
N PHE A 118 -23.69 -1.20 1.31
CA PHE A 118 -24.51 -2.05 0.48
C PHE A 118 -25.99 -1.64 0.45
N LEU A 119 -26.47 -0.99 1.51
CA LEU A 119 -27.90 -0.70 1.70
C LEU A 119 -28.28 0.74 1.37
N ALA A 120 -27.40 1.69 1.67
CA ALA A 120 -27.63 3.12 1.48
C ALA A 120 -26.30 3.87 1.39
N PRO A 121 -26.27 5.06 0.76
CA PRO A 121 -25.12 5.96 0.82
C PRO A 121 -24.96 6.52 2.24
N TYR A 122 -23.72 6.67 2.70
CA TYR A 122 -23.40 7.26 4.00
C TYR A 122 -22.64 8.56 3.82
N PHE A 123 -23.13 9.60 4.51
CA PHE A 123 -22.58 10.97 4.44
C PHE A 123 -21.90 11.36 5.76
N GLU A 124 -21.78 10.40 6.69
CA GLU A 124 -21.17 10.68 7.98
C GLU A 124 -19.67 10.86 7.84
N PHE A 125 -19.17 12.00 8.28
CA PHE A 125 -17.78 12.39 8.24
C PHE A 125 -17.07 12.21 9.58
N THR A 126 -17.84 12.09 10.66
CA THR A 126 -17.32 11.85 12.01
C THR A 126 -17.27 10.34 12.26
N ALA A 127 -16.10 9.76 12.12
CA ALA A 127 -15.89 8.34 12.35
C ALA A 127 -16.10 8.02 13.84
N ASN A 128 -16.85 6.96 14.09
CA ASN A 128 -17.02 6.38 15.41
C ASN A 128 -16.29 5.03 15.48
N PRO A 129 -15.86 4.59 16.66
CA PRO A 129 -15.41 3.21 16.84
C PRO A 129 -16.54 2.24 16.53
N PHE A 130 -16.19 1.05 16.04
CA PHE A 130 -17.16 -0.01 15.86
C PHE A 130 -17.45 -0.73 17.19
N PRO A 131 -18.69 -1.26 17.41
CA PRO A 131 -19.79 -1.30 16.44
C PRO A 131 -20.57 0.03 16.38
N ASP A 132 -20.93 0.44 15.18
CA ASP A 132 -21.89 1.51 14.95
C ASP A 132 -23.23 0.88 14.49
N PRO A 133 -24.35 1.07 15.20
CA PRO A 133 -25.62 0.44 14.86
C PRO A 133 -26.31 1.06 13.62
N SER A 134 -25.75 2.11 13.06
CA SER A 134 -26.38 2.89 11.98
C SER A 134 -25.85 2.52 10.60
N TYR A 135 -24.62 1.99 10.50
CA TYR A 135 -23.89 1.88 9.24
C TYR A 135 -23.47 0.45 8.92
N ASN A 136 -23.90 -0.03 7.74
CA ASN A 136 -23.45 -1.29 7.14
C ASN A 136 -22.32 -0.96 6.15
N MET A 137 -21.06 -1.21 6.54
CA MET A 137 -19.91 -0.77 5.74
C MET A 137 -18.69 -1.67 5.85
N ILE A 138 -17.85 -1.61 4.80
CA ILE A 138 -16.45 -2.03 4.83
C ILE A 138 -15.62 -0.75 4.69
N ALA A 139 -14.77 -0.49 5.69
CA ALA A 139 -14.06 0.76 5.86
C ALA A 139 -12.53 0.53 5.88
N PRO A 140 -11.84 0.60 4.73
CA PRO A 140 -10.38 0.61 4.75
C PRO A 140 -9.84 1.83 5.51
N PHE A 141 -10.56 2.98 5.50
CA PHE A 141 -10.17 4.15 6.27
C PHE A 141 -11.36 5.14 6.34
N TRP A 142 -12.28 4.94 7.28
CA TRP A 142 -13.41 5.84 7.47
C TRP A 142 -12.96 7.12 8.16
N GLY A 143 -12.86 8.22 7.43
CA GLY A 143 -12.47 9.54 7.88
C GLY A 143 -13.09 10.63 6.99
N ASP A 144 -12.92 11.88 7.35
CA ASP A 144 -13.52 13.06 6.71
C ASP A 144 -12.73 13.45 5.43
N VAL A 145 -12.83 12.61 4.37
CA VAL A 145 -12.15 12.80 3.08
C VAL A 145 -12.74 13.95 2.31
N ASP A 146 -11.91 14.89 1.86
CA ASP A 146 -12.29 16.01 1.01
C ASP A 146 -11.49 16.01 -0.30
N THR A 147 -12.17 15.78 -1.42
CA THR A 147 -11.57 15.74 -2.76
C THR A 147 -11.77 17.06 -3.53
N ARG A 148 -12.25 18.12 -2.90
CA ARG A 148 -12.56 19.41 -3.57
C ARG A 148 -11.33 20.26 -3.86
N SER A 149 -10.19 20.03 -3.21
CA SER A 149 -8.97 20.78 -3.51
C SER A 149 -8.47 20.48 -4.93
N ALA A 150 -7.97 21.50 -5.60
CA ALA A 150 -7.41 21.38 -6.95
C ALA A 150 -6.14 20.52 -7.02
N ASN A 151 -5.40 20.40 -5.90
CA ASN A 151 -4.23 19.55 -5.78
C ASN A 151 -4.53 18.25 -5.01
N GLY A 152 -5.74 18.10 -4.49
CA GLY A 152 -6.20 16.89 -3.84
C GLY A 152 -6.44 15.77 -4.84
N GLY A 153 -6.44 14.54 -4.33
CA GLY A 153 -6.65 13.35 -5.12
C GLY A 153 -8.12 13.06 -5.43
N SER A 154 -8.38 11.83 -5.84
CA SER A 154 -9.71 11.41 -6.25
C SER A 154 -9.97 9.94 -5.90
N VAL A 155 -11.23 9.54 -5.93
CA VAL A 155 -11.64 8.15 -5.72
C VAL A 155 -11.86 7.47 -7.06
N TRP A 156 -11.20 6.33 -7.25
CA TRP A 156 -11.24 5.54 -8.48
C TRP A 156 -11.74 4.14 -8.20
N TYR A 157 -12.37 3.51 -9.18
CA TYR A 157 -12.76 2.12 -9.05
C TYR A 157 -12.61 1.34 -10.36
N LYS A 158 -12.50 0.04 -10.23
CA LYS A 158 -12.50 -0.93 -11.33
C LYS A 158 -13.28 -2.16 -10.91
N VAL A 159 -14.11 -2.69 -11.81
CA VAL A 159 -14.86 -3.94 -11.61
C VAL A 159 -14.37 -4.96 -12.63
N THR A 160 -14.08 -6.18 -12.18
CA THR A 160 -13.75 -7.35 -13.00
C THR A 160 -14.86 -8.38 -12.90
N SER A 161 -14.68 -9.57 -13.49
CA SER A 161 -15.65 -10.67 -13.38
C SER A 161 -15.84 -11.21 -11.97
N ASP A 162 -14.86 -11.02 -11.10
CA ASP A 162 -14.70 -11.71 -9.82
C ASP A 162 -14.31 -10.78 -8.66
N ALA A 163 -13.88 -9.54 -8.96
CA ALA A 163 -13.46 -8.57 -7.94
C ALA A 163 -13.87 -7.14 -8.29
N MET A 164 -13.95 -6.29 -7.27
CA MET A 164 -14.02 -4.84 -7.37
C MET A 164 -12.88 -4.22 -6.57
N ILE A 165 -12.18 -3.27 -7.19
CA ILE A 165 -11.08 -2.50 -6.61
C ILE A 165 -11.54 -1.05 -6.45
N VAL A 166 -11.31 -0.44 -5.30
CA VAL A 166 -11.54 1.00 -5.04
C VAL A 166 -10.25 1.59 -4.52
N ILE A 167 -9.82 2.72 -5.07
CA ILE A 167 -8.61 3.43 -4.66
C ILE A 167 -8.99 4.87 -4.32
N TRP A 168 -8.73 5.27 -3.07
CA TRP A 168 -8.66 6.66 -2.65
C TRP A 168 -7.23 7.11 -2.85
N ASP A 169 -6.98 7.84 -3.94
CA ASP A 169 -5.64 8.16 -4.41
C ASP A 169 -5.27 9.59 -4.04
N HIS A 170 -4.28 9.77 -3.15
CA HIS A 170 -3.78 11.06 -2.65
C HIS A 170 -4.89 11.99 -2.12
N VAL A 171 -5.88 11.44 -1.43
CA VAL A 171 -7.02 12.21 -0.93
C VAL A 171 -6.65 13.03 0.29
N GLY A 172 -7.10 14.29 0.30
CA GLY A 172 -6.99 15.20 1.43
C GLY A 172 -8.17 15.08 2.39
N TYR A 173 -8.25 15.99 3.36
CA TYR A 173 -9.28 15.98 4.40
C TYR A 173 -10.01 17.34 4.48
N PHE A 174 -11.17 17.36 5.13
CA PHE A 174 -11.94 18.56 5.36
C PHE A 174 -11.11 19.57 6.18
N ASN A 175 -10.93 20.78 5.76
CA ASN A 175 -11.60 21.71 4.88
C ASN A 175 -10.70 22.01 3.64
N MET A 176 -10.78 21.20 2.60
CA MET A 176 -9.93 21.28 1.39
C MET A 176 -8.41 21.25 1.65
N HIS A 177 -8.00 20.59 2.71
CA HIS A 177 -6.59 20.38 3.01
C HIS A 177 -5.99 19.37 2.03
N ASP A 178 -4.86 19.69 1.42
CA ASP A 178 -4.17 18.89 0.40
C ASP A 178 -2.65 18.79 0.60
N THR A 179 -2.15 19.29 1.73
CA THR A 179 -0.73 19.21 2.08
C THR A 179 -0.34 17.90 2.75
N LEU A 180 -1.29 17.25 3.40
CA LEU A 180 -1.23 15.88 3.89
C LEU A 180 -2.26 15.09 3.12
N THR A 181 -1.88 13.96 2.55
CA THR A 181 -2.76 13.13 1.72
C THR A 181 -2.63 11.66 2.07
N ASN A 182 -3.71 10.92 1.92
CA ASN A 182 -3.75 9.48 2.13
C ASN A 182 -3.96 8.75 0.82
N THR A 183 -3.28 7.61 0.65
CA THR A 183 -3.52 6.69 -0.45
C THR A 183 -3.82 5.32 0.11
N PHE A 184 -5.03 4.80 -0.14
CA PHE A 184 -5.45 3.50 0.32
C PHE A 184 -6.40 2.81 -0.66
N GLN A 185 -6.45 1.50 -0.59
CA GLN A 185 -7.17 0.64 -1.52
C GLN A 185 -8.04 -0.36 -0.78
N LEU A 186 -9.19 -0.63 -1.34
CA LEU A 186 -10.08 -1.74 -0.97
C LEU A 186 -10.22 -2.68 -2.16
N ILE A 187 -10.11 -3.97 -1.93
CA ILE A 187 -10.56 -5.01 -2.87
C ILE A 187 -11.63 -5.83 -2.17
N ILE A 188 -12.75 -6.07 -2.86
CA ILE A 188 -13.76 -7.08 -2.50
C ILE A 188 -13.89 -8.06 -3.65
N SER A 189 -14.13 -9.34 -3.35
CA SER A 189 -14.21 -10.39 -4.36
C SER A 189 -15.23 -11.49 -4.01
N ASN A 190 -15.45 -12.41 -4.94
CA ASN A 190 -16.22 -13.62 -4.68
C ASN A 190 -15.35 -14.81 -4.20
N GLY A 191 -14.08 -14.55 -3.85
CA GLY A 191 -13.13 -15.58 -3.40
C GLY A 191 -12.54 -16.45 -4.53
N THR A 192 -12.76 -16.11 -5.81
CA THR A 192 -12.17 -16.84 -6.95
C THR A 192 -11.16 -16.00 -7.74
N ASP A 193 -10.90 -14.79 -7.28
CA ASP A 193 -9.93 -13.89 -7.87
C ASP A 193 -8.48 -14.33 -7.58
N THR A 194 -7.53 -13.60 -8.17
CA THR A 194 -6.09 -13.80 -7.95
C THR A 194 -5.43 -12.57 -7.36
N LEU A 195 -6.20 -11.62 -6.83
CA LEU A 195 -5.72 -10.34 -6.29
C LEU A 195 -5.59 -10.37 -4.78
N ILE A 196 -6.40 -11.20 -4.11
CA ILE A 196 -6.41 -11.38 -2.67
C ILE A 196 -5.84 -12.76 -2.36
N HIS A 197 -5.18 -12.92 -1.22
CA HIS A 197 -4.68 -14.22 -0.78
C HIS A 197 -5.80 -15.26 -0.68
N ASP A 198 -5.49 -16.51 -1.02
CA ASP A 198 -6.43 -17.62 -1.03
C ASP A 198 -7.32 -17.68 0.22
N ASN A 199 -8.60 -17.99 0.02
CA ASN A 199 -9.65 -18.07 1.03
C ASN A 199 -10.05 -16.75 1.69
N ASN A 200 -9.65 -15.59 1.14
CA ASN A 200 -10.09 -14.28 1.59
C ASN A 200 -10.94 -13.62 0.49
N ASN A 201 -11.84 -12.73 0.87
CA ASN A 201 -12.70 -11.99 -0.06
C ASN A 201 -12.66 -10.47 0.12
N VAL A 202 -11.87 -9.97 1.07
CA VAL A 202 -11.60 -8.54 1.30
C VAL A 202 -10.11 -8.32 1.52
N SER A 203 -9.57 -7.26 0.93
CA SER A 203 -8.22 -6.76 1.22
C SER A 203 -8.23 -5.25 1.37
N PHE A 204 -7.56 -4.76 2.40
CA PHE A 204 -7.16 -3.37 2.58
C PHE A 204 -5.69 -3.24 2.29
N CYS A 205 -5.32 -2.23 1.54
CA CYS A 205 -3.93 -1.95 1.21
C CYS A 205 -3.65 -0.46 1.33
N TYR A 206 -2.52 -0.12 1.90
CA TYR A 206 -2.17 1.26 2.22
C TYR A 206 -0.89 1.68 1.50
N GLY A 207 -0.90 2.91 0.99
CA GLY A 207 0.30 3.62 0.56
C GLY A 207 0.80 4.53 1.68
N ASP A 208 1.08 5.79 1.35
CA ASP A 208 1.50 6.83 2.31
C ASP A 208 0.26 7.41 2.99
N MET A 209 0.16 7.30 4.31
CA MET A 209 -0.97 7.71 5.14
C MET A 209 -0.54 8.84 6.06
N GLN A 210 -1.05 10.06 5.85
CA GLN A 210 -0.49 11.27 6.46
C GLN A 210 -1.47 12.05 7.34
N TRP A 211 -2.76 11.69 7.37
CA TRP A 211 -3.77 12.38 8.19
C TRP A 211 -4.84 11.40 8.68
N THR A 212 -5.58 11.78 9.73
CA THR A 212 -6.60 10.93 10.35
C THR A 212 -7.95 11.63 10.55
N THR A 213 -7.98 12.96 10.65
CA THR A 213 -9.17 13.66 11.13
C THR A 213 -9.35 15.00 10.41
N GLY A 214 -10.54 15.26 9.90
CA GLY A 214 -10.93 16.56 9.34
C GLY A 214 -11.26 17.60 10.41
N ASP A 215 -11.22 18.89 10.03
CA ASP A 215 -11.50 20.02 10.94
C ASP A 215 -12.92 19.94 11.54
N ALA A 216 -13.92 19.41 10.80
CA ALA A 216 -15.29 19.29 11.28
C ALA A 216 -15.49 18.20 12.34
N SER A 217 -14.58 17.22 12.38
CA SER A 217 -14.52 16.16 13.37
C SER A 217 -13.62 16.48 14.57
N SER A 218 -13.40 17.79 14.82
CA SER A 218 -12.54 18.31 15.88
C SER A 218 -11.04 18.03 15.68
N GLY A 219 -10.62 17.75 14.44
CA GLY A 219 -9.21 17.60 14.08
C GLY A 219 -8.48 18.94 14.04
N VAL A 220 -7.18 18.90 14.29
CA VAL A 220 -6.28 20.04 14.16
C VAL A 220 -5.04 19.62 13.38
N GLY A 221 -4.88 20.17 12.16
CA GLY A 221 -3.75 19.81 11.32
C GLY A 221 -3.75 18.34 10.87
N GLY A 222 -4.93 17.76 10.73
CA GLY A 222 -5.11 16.38 10.27
C GLY A 222 -5.17 15.32 11.38
N PHE A 223 -5.12 15.68 12.67
CA PHE A 223 -5.02 14.74 13.77
C PHE A 223 -5.89 15.11 14.97
N GLY A 224 -6.08 14.15 15.89
CA GLY A 224 -6.87 14.31 17.10
C GLY A 224 -8.39 14.28 16.84
N GLY A 225 -9.21 14.70 17.77
CA GLY A 225 -10.66 14.69 17.65
C GLY A 225 -11.26 13.30 17.49
N PHE A 226 -12.15 13.14 16.49
CA PHE A 226 -12.75 11.86 16.13
C PHE A 226 -11.94 11.24 14.98
N ALA A 227 -11.07 10.34 15.34
CA ALA A 227 -10.10 9.74 14.43
C ALA A 227 -10.71 8.75 13.45
N ALA A 228 -10.04 8.54 12.33
CA ALA A 228 -10.44 7.56 11.35
C ALA A 228 -10.50 6.15 11.94
N THR A 229 -11.51 5.39 11.54
CA THR A 229 -11.75 4.00 11.94
C THR A 229 -11.51 3.07 10.76
N VAL A 230 -10.75 2.00 11.00
CA VAL A 230 -10.47 0.93 10.03
C VAL A 230 -11.16 -0.35 10.51
N GLY A 231 -11.92 -1.00 9.63
CA GLY A 231 -12.59 -2.26 9.95
C GLY A 231 -13.84 -2.54 9.13
N VAL A 232 -14.69 -3.39 9.67
CA VAL A 232 -15.96 -3.82 9.06
C VAL A 232 -17.08 -3.74 10.08
N ASN A 233 -18.24 -3.27 9.65
CA ASN A 233 -19.40 -3.09 10.52
C ASN A 233 -20.69 -3.47 9.80
N ILE A 234 -21.45 -4.38 10.36
CA ILE A 234 -22.71 -4.83 9.77
C ILE A 234 -23.87 -3.84 10.00
N GLY A 235 -23.72 -2.95 10.97
CA GLY A 235 -24.75 -1.95 11.31
C GLY A 235 -25.84 -2.46 12.24
N ASN A 236 -25.65 -3.59 12.92
CA ASN A 236 -26.59 -4.15 13.88
C ASN A 236 -26.20 -3.90 15.36
N GLY A 237 -25.06 -3.25 15.58
CA GLY A 237 -24.52 -2.95 16.90
C GLY A 237 -23.88 -4.15 17.63
N VAL A 238 -23.66 -5.26 16.91
CA VAL A 238 -23.11 -6.50 17.46
C VAL A 238 -22.00 -7.04 16.58
N ASP A 239 -22.27 -7.21 15.28
CA ASP A 239 -21.37 -7.86 14.34
C ASP A 239 -20.46 -6.82 13.68
N PHE A 240 -19.18 -6.87 14.02
CA PHE A 240 -18.15 -5.98 13.50
C PHE A 240 -16.78 -6.57 13.78
N PHE A 241 -15.77 -6.03 13.13
CA PHE A 241 -14.40 -6.04 13.66
C PHE A 241 -13.71 -4.70 13.39
N GLN A 242 -12.73 -4.39 14.22
CA GLN A 242 -11.95 -3.17 14.12
C GLN A 242 -10.46 -3.50 14.01
N VAL A 243 -9.80 -2.94 13.00
CA VAL A 243 -8.34 -3.01 12.86
C VAL A 243 -7.69 -1.96 13.76
N GLY A 244 -8.28 -0.77 13.84
CA GLY A 244 -7.80 0.29 14.73
C GLY A 244 -8.54 1.61 14.55
N GLN A 245 -8.22 2.55 15.46
CA GLN A 245 -8.57 3.96 15.36
C GLN A 245 -7.28 4.79 15.38
N PHE A 246 -6.99 5.43 14.26
CA PHE A 246 -5.72 6.12 14.05
C PHE A 246 -5.90 7.62 14.29
N ASP A 247 -5.29 8.19 15.33
CA ASP A 247 -5.51 9.58 15.74
C ASP A 247 -4.25 10.44 15.82
N ALA A 248 -3.08 9.87 15.61
CA ALA A 248 -1.81 10.57 15.76
C ALA A 248 -0.84 10.27 14.60
N PRO A 249 0.14 11.14 14.34
CA PRO A 249 1.25 10.82 13.44
C PRO A 249 2.22 9.82 14.09
N GLY A 250 2.94 9.05 13.28
CA GLY A 250 3.95 8.08 13.70
C GLY A 250 3.57 6.63 13.45
N THR A 251 4.42 5.70 13.89
CA THR A 251 4.36 4.27 13.58
C THR A 251 3.92 3.38 14.74
N GLY A 252 3.57 3.96 15.88
CA GLY A 252 3.15 3.19 17.06
C GLY A 252 1.76 2.59 16.86
N PHE A 253 1.60 1.32 17.21
CA PHE A 253 0.35 0.59 17.20
C PHE A 253 0.38 -0.45 18.31
N ASP A 254 -0.60 -0.41 19.19
CA ASP A 254 -0.69 -1.26 20.38
C ASP A 254 -1.87 -2.23 20.34
N GLY A 255 -2.57 -2.32 19.20
CA GLY A 255 -3.70 -3.22 18.99
C GLY A 255 -5.00 -2.49 18.65
N PRO A 256 -6.04 -3.23 18.24
CA PRO A 256 -7.25 -2.66 17.62
C PRO A 256 -8.07 -1.75 18.54
N TYR A 257 -7.88 -1.85 19.85
CA TYR A 257 -8.62 -1.10 20.88
C TYR A 257 -7.70 -0.25 21.76
N ALA A 258 -6.41 -0.20 21.46
CA ALA A 258 -5.48 0.72 22.06
C ALA A 258 -5.71 2.14 21.53
N PHE A 259 -5.22 3.14 22.25
CA PHE A 259 -5.37 4.53 21.86
C PHE A 259 -4.29 5.38 22.55
N PRO A 260 -3.57 6.25 21.82
CA PRO A 260 -3.70 6.54 20.39
C PRO A 260 -2.93 5.55 19.49
N ASP A 261 -3.55 5.16 18.36
CA ASP A 261 -2.85 4.50 17.27
C ASP A 261 -2.29 5.54 16.29
N GLN A 262 -1.15 5.25 15.70
CA GLN A 262 -0.43 6.17 14.82
C GLN A 262 -0.56 5.76 13.36
N VAL A 263 -0.86 6.74 12.50
CA VAL A 263 -1.31 6.46 11.12
C VAL A 263 -0.24 5.91 10.20
N ASP A 264 1.03 6.29 10.41
CA ASP A 264 2.15 5.78 9.61
C ASP A 264 2.38 4.27 9.84
N PHE A 265 1.74 3.67 10.88
CA PHE A 265 1.71 2.20 11.02
C PHE A 265 1.06 1.53 9.82
N LEU A 266 0.08 2.17 9.20
CA LEU A 266 -0.60 1.64 8.02
C LEU A 266 0.26 1.69 6.75
N ASP A 267 1.32 2.50 6.70
CA ASP A 267 2.15 2.65 5.51
C ASP A 267 2.67 1.32 5.00
N ASP A 268 2.42 1.06 3.72
CA ASP A 268 2.81 -0.17 3.04
C ASP A 268 2.24 -1.47 3.66
N GLN A 269 1.20 -1.39 4.52
CA GLN A 269 0.55 -2.56 5.10
C GLN A 269 -0.55 -3.12 4.19
N GLU A 270 -0.75 -4.44 4.31
CA GLU A 270 -1.90 -5.16 3.78
C GLU A 270 -2.63 -5.88 4.92
N VAL A 271 -3.96 -5.80 4.90
CA VAL A 271 -4.86 -6.55 5.79
C VAL A 271 -5.86 -7.28 4.90
N TYR A 272 -5.92 -8.60 4.99
CA TYR A 272 -6.88 -9.39 4.23
C TYR A 272 -7.62 -10.38 5.12
N PHE A 273 -8.87 -10.65 4.77
CA PHE A 273 -9.77 -11.48 5.56
C PHE A 273 -10.98 -11.95 4.73
N ASP A 274 -11.69 -12.96 5.24
CA ASP A 274 -12.94 -13.44 4.68
C ASP A 274 -14.13 -13.01 5.53
N VAL A 275 -15.04 -12.23 4.95
CA VAL A 275 -16.28 -11.84 5.62
C VAL A 275 -17.45 -12.77 5.31
N ALA A 276 -17.34 -13.68 4.35
CA ALA A 276 -18.42 -14.61 4.00
C ALA A 276 -18.69 -15.63 5.11
N GLY A 277 -17.63 -16.12 5.74
CA GLY A 277 -17.70 -17.08 6.83
C GLY A 277 -17.92 -16.46 8.20
N MET A 278 -17.86 -15.13 8.32
CA MET A 278 -18.00 -14.45 9.61
C MET A 278 -19.41 -14.63 10.18
N ASN A 279 -19.47 -15.12 11.39
CA ASN A 279 -20.66 -15.09 12.21
C ASN A 279 -20.31 -14.38 13.53
N ALA A 280 -21.30 -13.81 14.20
CA ALA A 280 -21.13 -13.05 15.42
C ALA A 280 -20.45 -13.81 16.60
N ALA A 281 -20.11 -15.07 16.43
CA ALA A 281 -19.61 -15.89 17.53
C ALA A 281 -18.10 -15.73 17.75
N ASN A 282 -17.33 -15.62 16.70
CA ASN A 282 -15.86 -15.41 16.75
C ASN A 282 -15.32 -15.07 15.35
N ILE A 283 -14.30 -14.25 15.29
CA ILE A 283 -13.57 -13.87 14.08
C ILE A 283 -12.13 -14.37 14.23
N PRO A 284 -11.59 -15.14 13.26
CA PRO A 284 -10.22 -15.64 13.38
C PRO A 284 -9.21 -14.48 13.47
N PRO A 285 -8.02 -14.73 14.03
CA PRO A 285 -6.96 -13.74 14.07
C PRO A 285 -6.65 -13.19 12.68
N LEU A 286 -6.34 -11.90 12.60
CA LEU A 286 -5.89 -11.24 11.38
C LEU A 286 -4.37 -11.23 11.31
N VAL A 287 -3.85 -11.26 10.08
CA VAL A 287 -2.44 -11.03 9.77
C VAL A 287 -2.31 -9.69 9.07
N ILE A 288 -1.46 -8.83 9.61
CA ILE A 288 -1.08 -7.57 8.99
C ILE A 288 0.37 -7.68 8.57
N ASN A 289 0.64 -7.52 7.29
CA ASN A 289 1.96 -7.70 6.70
C ASN A 289 2.44 -6.40 6.06
N SER A 290 3.66 -6.00 6.40
CA SER A 290 4.36 -4.98 5.65
C SER A 290 5.25 -5.61 4.58
N ASN A 291 5.04 -5.25 3.32
CA ASN A 291 5.94 -5.59 2.21
C ASN A 291 6.23 -7.10 2.00
N ILE A 292 5.33 -7.98 2.37
CA ILE A 292 5.45 -9.40 2.04
C ILE A 292 4.79 -9.62 0.69
N CYS A 293 5.61 -9.91 -0.31
CA CYS A 293 5.14 -10.39 -1.61
C CYS A 293 4.62 -11.82 -1.47
N ASP A 294 3.86 -12.28 -2.48
CA ASP A 294 3.49 -13.70 -2.64
C ASP A 294 4.69 -14.64 -2.52
N THR A 295 5.89 -14.14 -2.82
CA THR A 295 7.16 -14.88 -2.66
C THR A 295 8.27 -13.92 -2.29
N ILE A 296 8.96 -14.20 -1.19
CA ILE A 296 10.16 -13.45 -0.78
C ILE A 296 11.35 -13.96 -1.58
N ASP A 297 12.01 -13.11 -2.36
CA ASP A 297 13.21 -13.46 -3.12
C ASP A 297 14.47 -13.14 -2.33
N VAL A 298 15.32 -14.14 -2.10
CA VAL A 298 16.63 -14.03 -1.46
C VAL A 298 17.70 -14.74 -2.29
N TYR A 299 18.95 -14.33 -2.14
CA TYR A 299 20.05 -14.91 -2.90
C TYR A 299 21.04 -15.61 -1.99
N THR A 300 21.55 -16.77 -2.41
CA THR A 300 22.62 -17.49 -1.73
C THR A 300 23.94 -17.34 -2.46
N GLY A 301 25.05 -17.43 -1.74
CA GLY A 301 26.40 -17.45 -2.34
C GLY A 301 27.03 -16.09 -2.60
N ASP A 302 26.37 -14.97 -2.27
CA ASP A 302 26.99 -13.65 -2.37
C ASP A 302 27.71 -13.27 -1.07
N THR A 303 29.03 -13.33 -1.09
CA THR A 303 29.89 -12.92 0.03
C THR A 303 30.18 -11.42 0.04
N LEU A 304 29.94 -10.73 -1.06
CA LEU A 304 30.25 -9.31 -1.21
C LEU A 304 29.04 -8.41 -0.88
N HIS A 305 27.82 -8.88 -1.16
CA HIS A 305 26.58 -8.15 -0.91
C HIS A 305 25.68 -8.91 0.07
N LYS A 306 26.08 -8.97 1.32
CA LYS A 306 25.35 -9.68 2.39
C LYS A 306 23.88 -9.26 2.52
N SER A 307 23.53 -8.04 2.09
CA SER A 307 22.15 -7.56 2.07
C SER A 307 21.22 -8.30 1.10
N MET A 308 21.76 -8.98 0.10
CA MET A 308 20.95 -9.79 -0.81
C MET A 308 20.64 -11.20 -0.27
N ASN A 309 21.39 -11.65 0.73
CA ASN A 309 21.19 -12.95 1.35
C ASN A 309 20.14 -12.91 2.47
N LEU A 310 19.78 -11.71 2.93
CA LEU A 310 18.96 -11.49 4.11
C LEU A 310 17.66 -10.77 3.73
N ALA A 311 16.53 -11.42 3.92
CA ALA A 311 15.23 -10.78 3.95
C ALA A 311 14.84 -10.44 5.39
N GLN A 312 14.33 -9.25 5.60
CA GLN A 312 13.77 -8.78 6.86
C GLN A 312 12.38 -8.22 6.61
N PHE A 313 11.41 -8.61 7.43
CA PHE A 313 10.03 -8.15 7.30
C PHE A 313 9.35 -8.14 8.67
N ALA A 314 8.33 -7.34 8.82
CA ALA A 314 7.47 -7.33 9.99
C ALA A 314 6.21 -8.16 9.72
N LEU A 315 5.73 -8.82 10.76
CA LEU A 315 4.49 -9.57 10.77
C LEU A 315 3.73 -9.21 12.03
N SER A 316 2.50 -8.76 11.87
CA SER A 316 1.62 -8.47 13.00
C SER A 316 0.45 -9.45 13.00
N LEU A 317 0.15 -9.99 14.17
CA LEU A 317 -0.99 -10.85 14.44
C LEU A 317 -1.90 -10.11 15.41
N MET A 318 -3.21 -10.07 15.15
CA MET A 318 -4.16 -9.43 16.04
C MET A 318 -5.49 -10.16 16.10
N THR A 319 -6.15 -10.14 17.27
CA THR A 319 -7.56 -10.49 17.34
C THR A 319 -8.39 -9.23 17.13
N PRO A 320 -9.34 -9.24 16.19
CA PRO A 320 -10.18 -8.05 15.95
C PRO A 320 -11.26 -7.86 17.01
N GLU A 321 -11.39 -8.75 17.98
CA GLU A 321 -12.40 -8.75 19.02
C GLU A 321 -11.83 -8.44 20.40
N PHE A 322 -12.47 -7.54 21.11
CA PHE A 322 -12.00 -7.04 22.40
C PHE A 322 -11.86 -8.15 23.46
N GLY A 323 -10.69 -8.19 24.10
CA GLY A 323 -10.39 -9.04 25.25
C GLY A 323 -10.04 -10.48 24.90
N GLN A 324 -9.85 -10.81 23.65
CA GLN A 324 -9.33 -12.10 23.22
C GLN A 324 -7.80 -12.17 23.35
N LEU A 325 -7.27 -13.40 23.35
CA LEU A 325 -5.85 -13.69 23.43
C LEU A 325 -5.42 -14.47 22.19
N ILE A 326 -4.24 -14.15 21.67
CA ILE A 326 -3.63 -14.89 20.57
C ILE A 326 -2.61 -15.88 21.11
N SER A 327 -2.65 -17.10 20.60
CA SER A 327 -1.54 -18.06 20.63
C SER A 327 -1.05 -18.29 19.21
N TYR A 328 0.26 -18.40 19.01
CA TYR A 328 0.81 -18.58 17.66
C TYR A 328 1.99 -19.53 17.65
N GLU A 329 2.21 -20.14 16.48
CA GLU A 329 3.40 -20.94 16.16
C GLU A 329 3.93 -20.51 14.80
N ILE A 330 5.24 -20.22 14.74
CA ILE A 330 5.91 -19.87 13.49
C ILE A 330 7.10 -20.80 13.31
N SER A 331 7.19 -21.40 12.13
CA SER A 331 8.24 -22.34 11.77
C SER A 331 8.66 -22.17 10.31
N SER A 332 9.73 -22.87 9.90
CA SER A 332 10.16 -22.92 8.51
C SER A 332 10.65 -24.32 8.18
N ASP A 333 10.46 -24.73 6.93
CA ASP A 333 11.06 -25.96 6.38
C ASP A 333 12.52 -25.77 5.94
N ALA A 334 13.03 -24.54 5.95
CA ALA A 334 14.45 -24.29 5.76
C ALA A 334 15.26 -24.86 6.94
N PRO A 335 16.34 -25.62 6.66
CA PRO A 335 17.12 -26.26 7.72
C PRO A 335 17.81 -25.26 8.65
N THR A 336 18.02 -24.04 8.19
CA THR A 336 18.63 -22.91 8.91
C THR A 336 18.14 -21.61 8.32
N GLY A 337 18.45 -20.48 8.95
CA GLY A 337 18.31 -19.13 8.38
C GLY A 337 17.06 -18.40 8.82
N PHE A 338 15.97 -19.06 9.16
CA PHE A 338 14.78 -18.39 9.67
C PHE A 338 14.91 -18.09 11.16
N SER A 339 14.56 -16.88 11.54
CA SER A 339 14.44 -16.44 12.93
C SER A 339 13.46 -15.29 13.06
N TYR A 340 12.91 -15.10 14.23
CA TYR A 340 12.06 -13.96 14.55
C TYR A 340 12.33 -13.45 15.95
N LEU A 341 11.97 -12.17 16.18
CA LEU A 341 11.99 -11.51 17.48
C LEU A 341 10.62 -10.89 17.71
N GLU A 342 10.05 -11.16 18.87
CA GLU A 342 8.82 -10.53 19.31
C GLU A 342 9.14 -9.11 19.81
N ASN A 343 8.63 -8.09 19.12
CA ASN A 343 8.82 -6.69 19.45
C ASN A 343 7.72 -6.17 20.39
N VAL A 344 6.48 -6.56 20.12
CA VAL A 344 5.31 -6.23 20.93
C VAL A 344 4.52 -7.51 21.15
N SER A 345 4.10 -7.74 22.37
CA SER A 345 3.25 -8.87 22.75
C SER A 345 2.24 -8.40 23.78
N ASN A 346 1.10 -7.96 23.26
CA ASN A 346 -0.10 -7.75 24.05
C ASN A 346 -1.02 -8.96 23.91
N ASN A 347 -2.07 -9.04 24.66
CA ASN A 347 -2.97 -10.18 24.58
C ASN A 347 -3.65 -10.31 23.22
N ASP A 348 -4.02 -9.20 22.63
CA ASP A 348 -4.78 -9.04 21.39
C ASP A 348 -3.94 -8.63 20.18
N TYR A 349 -2.66 -8.29 20.39
CA TYR A 349 -1.76 -7.85 19.35
C TYR A 349 -0.31 -8.30 19.58
N ILE A 350 0.30 -8.86 18.54
CA ILE A 350 1.69 -9.34 18.54
C ILE A 350 2.38 -8.82 17.29
N ASN A 351 3.53 -8.16 17.47
CA ASN A 351 4.38 -7.75 16.36
C ASN A 351 5.71 -8.51 16.39
N LEU A 352 6.06 -9.08 15.25
CA LEU A 352 7.23 -9.92 15.04
C LEU A 352 8.16 -9.31 14.01
N ALA A 353 9.42 -9.14 14.36
CA ALA A 353 10.48 -8.87 13.40
C ALA A 353 11.04 -10.19 12.89
N CYS A 354 10.72 -10.55 11.67
CA CYS A 354 11.14 -11.78 11.02
C CYS A 354 12.39 -11.55 10.17
N SER A 355 13.23 -12.58 10.07
CA SER A 355 14.47 -12.57 9.32
C SER A 355 14.70 -13.93 8.67
N PHE A 356 15.06 -13.93 7.38
CA PHE A 356 15.42 -15.13 6.64
C PHE A 356 16.77 -14.93 5.96
N ASP A 357 17.79 -15.67 6.42
CA ASP A 357 19.16 -15.65 5.89
C ASP A 357 19.38 -16.87 4.98
N ALA A 358 19.52 -16.62 3.69
CA ALA A 358 19.76 -17.67 2.70
C ALA A 358 21.21 -18.16 2.65
N GLN A 359 22.11 -17.66 3.49
CA GLN A 359 23.51 -18.05 3.45
C GLN A 359 23.68 -19.55 3.72
N GLY A 360 24.25 -20.26 2.76
CA GLY A 360 24.51 -21.70 2.85
C GLY A 360 23.30 -22.61 2.54
N LEU A 361 22.14 -22.02 2.21
CA LEU A 361 21.01 -22.78 1.70
C LEU A 361 21.22 -23.16 0.23
N GLN A 362 20.59 -24.24 -0.16
CA GLN A 362 20.50 -24.66 -1.57
C GLN A 362 19.49 -23.77 -2.30
N GLU A 363 19.65 -23.62 -3.61
CA GLU A 363 18.64 -23.01 -4.46
C GLU A 363 17.34 -23.81 -4.39
N GLY A 364 16.21 -23.13 -4.22
CA GLY A 364 14.90 -23.76 -4.09
C GLY A 364 13.85 -22.83 -3.47
N ILE A 365 12.68 -23.37 -3.25
CA ILE A 365 11.60 -22.70 -2.53
C ILE A 365 11.52 -23.32 -1.13
N TYR A 366 11.58 -22.45 -0.14
CA TYR A 366 11.35 -22.76 1.27
C TYR A 366 10.07 -22.04 1.72
N HIS A 367 9.55 -22.45 2.86
CA HIS A 367 8.31 -21.89 3.37
C HIS A 367 8.48 -21.45 4.82
N ILE A 368 7.80 -20.36 5.16
CA ILE A 368 7.56 -19.97 6.54
C ILE A 368 6.10 -20.24 6.82
N PHE A 369 5.82 -21.04 7.83
CA PHE A 369 4.47 -21.43 8.24
C PHE A 369 4.08 -20.64 9.48
N ILE A 370 2.90 -20.05 9.46
CA ILE A 370 2.33 -19.30 10.55
C ILE A 370 0.98 -19.94 10.88
N ASN A 371 0.79 -20.27 12.13
CA ASN A 371 -0.51 -20.69 12.67
C ASN A 371 -0.81 -19.80 13.87
N ALA A 372 -1.94 -19.12 13.85
CA ALA A 372 -2.40 -18.28 14.94
C ALA A 372 -3.83 -18.64 15.32
N THR A 373 -4.09 -18.74 16.62
CA THR A 373 -5.37 -19.16 17.18
C THR A 373 -5.78 -18.21 18.29
N ASP A 374 -7.02 -17.73 18.23
CA ASP A 374 -7.63 -16.97 19.32
C ASP A 374 -8.18 -17.89 20.44
N ASN A 375 -8.69 -17.32 21.50
CA ASN A 375 -9.36 -18.03 22.58
C ASN A 375 -10.87 -17.73 22.61
N GLY A 376 -11.45 -17.33 21.49
CA GLY A 376 -12.89 -17.15 21.32
C GLY A 376 -13.69 -18.45 21.49
N VAL A 377 -15.01 -18.38 21.35
CA VAL A 377 -15.89 -19.56 21.52
C VAL A 377 -16.87 -19.67 20.34
N PRO A 378 -16.62 -20.58 19.38
CA PRO A 378 -15.48 -21.51 19.30
C PRO A 378 -14.15 -20.76 19.07
N ALA A 379 -13.03 -21.36 19.43
CA ALA A 379 -11.74 -20.83 19.06
C ALA A 379 -11.51 -20.97 17.55
N GLU A 380 -11.04 -19.92 16.91
CA GLU A 380 -10.78 -19.90 15.47
C GLU A 380 -9.28 -19.76 15.20
N SER A 381 -8.84 -20.26 14.05
CA SER A 381 -7.43 -20.28 13.68
C SER A 381 -7.23 -19.86 12.25
N ILE A 382 -6.09 -19.22 11.98
CA ILE A 382 -5.59 -19.00 10.63
C ILE A 382 -4.31 -19.80 10.42
N GLU A 383 -4.13 -20.30 9.20
CA GLU A 383 -2.89 -20.88 8.70
C GLU A 383 -2.43 -20.06 7.48
N MET A 384 -1.20 -19.59 7.54
CA MET A 384 -0.58 -18.85 6.45
C MET A 384 0.76 -19.45 6.08
N THR A 385 1.08 -19.45 4.80
CA THR A 385 2.37 -19.91 4.28
C THR A 385 3.00 -18.82 3.44
N ILE A 386 4.20 -18.39 3.80
CA ILE A 386 4.99 -17.42 3.04
C ILE A 386 6.08 -18.17 2.29
N PRO A 387 6.04 -18.25 0.95
CA PRO A 387 7.10 -18.85 0.17
C PRO A 387 8.34 -17.95 0.10
N VAL A 388 9.51 -18.53 0.32
CA VAL A 388 10.82 -17.88 0.20
C VAL A 388 11.61 -18.57 -0.90
N ARG A 389 11.85 -17.85 -2.00
CA ARG A 389 12.64 -18.36 -3.12
C ARG A 389 14.11 -18.01 -2.93
N VAL A 390 14.91 -19.04 -2.67
CA VAL A 390 16.36 -18.92 -2.62
C VAL A 390 16.93 -19.15 -4.01
N GLN A 391 17.59 -18.14 -4.55
CA GLN A 391 18.23 -18.17 -5.87
C GLN A 391 19.73 -18.07 -5.69
N GLN A 392 20.49 -18.69 -6.58
CA GLN A 392 21.92 -18.44 -6.62
C GLN A 392 22.17 -17.03 -7.13
N SER A 393 22.91 -16.24 -6.38
CA SER A 393 23.35 -14.95 -6.89
C SER A 393 24.09 -15.18 -8.21
N GLN A 394 23.43 -14.89 -9.30
CA GLN A 394 24.10 -14.70 -10.58
C GLN A 394 24.76 -13.31 -10.54
N LEU A 395 25.67 -13.12 -9.59
CA LEU A 395 26.73 -12.20 -9.91
C LEU A 395 27.30 -12.77 -11.19
N ALA A 396 26.93 -12.12 -12.30
CA ALA A 396 27.68 -12.32 -13.52
C ALA A 396 29.13 -12.39 -13.07
N ASN A 397 29.77 -13.47 -13.37
CA ASN A 397 31.20 -13.55 -13.34
C ASN A 397 31.61 -12.41 -14.28
N ILE A 398 31.63 -11.18 -13.75
CA ILE A 398 32.43 -10.11 -14.30
C ILE A 398 33.80 -10.67 -14.02
N GLN A 399 34.22 -11.66 -14.83
CA GLN A 399 35.60 -11.73 -15.20
C GLN A 399 35.87 -10.29 -15.64
N THR A 400 36.50 -9.54 -14.76
CA THR A 400 37.21 -8.35 -15.16
C THR A 400 38.21 -8.93 -16.18
N GLN A 401 37.77 -8.97 -17.44
CA GLN A 401 38.70 -9.23 -18.54
C GLN A 401 39.65 -8.06 -18.46
N VAL A 402 40.77 -8.33 -17.79
CA VAL A 402 41.81 -7.32 -17.60
C VAL A 402 42.34 -7.04 -18.99
N ILE A 403 42.16 -5.83 -19.47
CA ILE A 403 42.76 -5.39 -20.73
C ILE A 403 44.28 -5.50 -20.57
N ALA A 404 44.88 -6.41 -21.31
CA ALA A 404 46.27 -6.74 -21.13
C ALA A 404 47.15 -5.49 -21.31
N GLY A 405 48.02 -5.23 -20.34
CA GLY A 405 48.98 -4.12 -20.40
C GLY A 405 48.36 -2.71 -20.29
N LEU A 406 47.11 -2.57 -19.91
CA LEU A 406 46.47 -1.27 -19.75
C LEU A 406 47.18 -0.42 -18.69
N ARG A 407 47.67 0.76 -19.10
CA ARG A 407 48.43 1.69 -18.26
C ARG A 407 48.07 3.12 -18.57
N VAL A 408 48.10 3.96 -17.54
CA VAL A 408 47.98 5.42 -17.64
C VAL A 408 49.29 6.04 -17.13
N TYR A 409 49.91 6.91 -17.93
CA TYR A 409 51.14 7.59 -17.53
C TYR A 409 51.27 8.99 -18.18
N PRO A 410 51.84 9.95 -17.45
CA PRO A 410 52.08 9.92 -16.03
C PRO A 410 50.78 9.89 -15.22
N ASN A 411 50.78 9.24 -14.08
CA ASN A 411 49.69 9.27 -13.12
C ASN A 411 50.32 9.28 -11.71
N PRO A 412 50.28 10.40 -10.95
CA PRO A 412 49.60 11.68 -11.29
C PRO A 412 50.12 12.44 -12.51
N SER A 413 49.27 13.23 -13.13
CA SER A 413 49.57 14.07 -14.30
C SER A 413 49.32 15.56 -14.03
N ASN A 414 49.82 16.44 -14.92
CA ASN A 414 49.57 17.88 -14.88
C ASN A 414 48.56 18.31 -15.96
N GLY A 415 47.44 17.62 -16.11
CA GLY A 415 46.41 17.92 -17.10
C GLY A 415 46.52 17.16 -18.42
N ALA A 416 47.61 16.37 -18.59
CA ALA A 416 47.81 15.52 -19.79
C ALA A 416 48.37 14.16 -19.36
N PHE A 417 47.86 13.07 -19.95
CA PHE A 417 48.35 11.72 -19.73
C PHE A 417 48.12 10.85 -20.97
N SER A 418 48.88 9.79 -21.07
CA SER A 418 48.73 8.80 -22.13
C SER A 418 48.14 7.51 -21.57
N LEU A 419 47.27 6.90 -22.36
CA LEU A 419 46.76 5.55 -22.14
C LEU A 419 47.43 4.60 -23.12
N SER A 420 47.89 3.45 -22.65
CA SER A 420 48.39 2.38 -23.50
C SER A 420 47.89 1.03 -23.07
N ALA A 421 47.69 0.11 -24.01
CA ALA A 421 47.31 -1.27 -23.79
C ALA A 421 47.98 -2.21 -24.77
N ASN A 422 48.05 -3.51 -24.49
CA ASN A 422 48.47 -4.54 -25.42
C ASN A 422 47.34 -4.98 -26.37
N ASP A 423 46.07 -4.73 -25.93
CA ASP A 423 44.89 -5.00 -26.74
C ASP A 423 44.38 -3.69 -27.38
N GLU A 424 43.73 -3.83 -28.53
CA GLU A 424 43.19 -2.68 -29.27
C GLU A 424 42.00 -2.08 -28.54
N LEU A 425 42.13 -0.82 -28.14
CA LEU A 425 41.08 -0.08 -27.47
C LEU A 425 40.05 0.47 -28.46
N THR A 426 38.77 0.41 -28.14
CA THR A 426 37.66 0.90 -28.96
C THR A 426 36.96 2.10 -28.34
N HIS A 427 36.99 2.21 -27.03
CA HIS A 427 36.29 3.28 -26.33
C HIS A 427 36.97 3.62 -25.01
N ILE A 428 36.98 4.91 -24.67
CA ILE A 428 37.38 5.40 -23.35
C ILE A 428 36.38 6.43 -22.83
N SER A 429 36.16 6.41 -21.54
CA SER A 429 35.42 7.46 -20.83
C SER A 429 36.14 7.87 -19.55
N LEU A 430 36.24 9.18 -19.31
CA LEU A 430 36.79 9.77 -18.09
C LEU A 430 35.63 10.31 -17.25
N ILE A 431 35.50 9.81 -16.05
CA ILE A 431 34.36 10.07 -15.16
C ILE A 431 34.90 10.74 -13.89
N SER A 432 34.33 11.87 -13.52
CA SER A 432 34.65 12.55 -12.26
C SER A 432 34.08 11.78 -11.06
N MET A 433 34.59 12.06 -9.87
CA MET A 433 34.17 11.35 -8.65
C MET A 433 32.70 11.59 -8.24
N ASN A 434 32.03 12.58 -8.85
CA ASN A 434 30.59 12.80 -8.69
C ASN A 434 29.73 12.06 -9.75
N GLY A 435 30.37 11.21 -10.58
CA GLY A 435 29.67 10.42 -11.60
C GLY A 435 29.48 11.12 -12.96
N SER A 436 29.89 12.39 -13.12
CA SER A 436 29.76 13.10 -14.41
C SER A 436 30.80 12.63 -15.40
N VAL A 437 30.42 12.35 -16.64
CA VAL A 437 31.34 12.05 -17.74
C VAL A 437 32.01 13.35 -18.18
N VAL A 438 33.36 13.42 -18.08
CA VAL A 438 34.18 14.58 -18.41
C VAL A 438 34.70 14.47 -19.82
N LEU A 439 35.00 13.26 -20.28
CA LEU A 439 35.46 12.96 -21.64
C LEU A 439 34.89 11.60 -22.06
N GLU A 440 34.44 11.53 -23.29
CA GLU A 440 34.07 10.28 -23.95
C GLU A 440 34.67 10.27 -25.35
N HIS A 441 35.40 9.19 -25.71
CA HIS A 441 36.12 9.11 -26.96
C HIS A 441 36.13 7.69 -27.51
N SER A 442 35.65 7.55 -28.74
CA SER A 442 35.81 6.32 -29.52
C SER A 442 37.14 6.35 -30.26
N LEU A 443 37.90 5.28 -30.16
CA LEU A 443 39.21 5.18 -30.77
C LEU A 443 39.43 3.79 -31.37
N THR A 444 40.43 3.67 -32.19
CA THR A 444 40.90 2.39 -32.70
C THR A 444 42.43 2.40 -32.60
N GLY A 445 42.95 1.68 -31.61
CA GLY A 445 44.41 1.64 -31.41
C GLY A 445 44.85 1.21 -30.03
N PHE A 446 46.13 1.09 -29.84
CA PHE A 446 46.76 0.59 -28.61
C PHE A 446 47.22 1.72 -27.69
N ASN A 447 47.19 2.97 -28.14
CA ASN A 447 47.62 4.13 -27.38
C ASN A 447 46.76 5.35 -27.74
N THR A 448 46.53 6.21 -26.75
CA THR A 448 45.88 7.51 -26.97
C THR A 448 46.40 8.53 -25.96
N GLU A 449 46.42 9.82 -26.35
CA GLU A 449 46.72 10.93 -25.45
C GLU A 449 45.46 11.68 -25.06
N ILE A 450 45.37 12.02 -23.81
CA ILE A 450 44.29 12.79 -23.22
C ILE A 450 44.88 14.06 -22.65
N ASN A 451 44.38 15.21 -23.09
CA ASN A 451 44.94 16.51 -22.77
C ASN A 451 43.84 17.46 -22.23
N HIS A 452 44.27 18.53 -21.55
CA HIS A 452 43.41 19.61 -21.04
C HIS A 452 42.39 19.16 -19.98
N ILE A 453 42.77 18.21 -19.16
CA ILE A 453 41.93 17.75 -18.05
C ILE A 453 42.22 18.66 -16.85
N ALA A 454 41.13 19.17 -16.24
CA ALA A 454 41.21 19.99 -15.03
C ALA A 454 41.77 19.19 -13.82
N PRO A 455 42.42 19.85 -12.87
CA PRO A 455 42.85 19.19 -11.63
C PRO A 455 41.73 18.47 -10.92
N GLY A 456 41.97 17.23 -10.46
CA GLY A 456 40.98 16.41 -9.81
C GLY A 456 41.28 14.92 -9.83
N SER A 457 40.45 14.13 -9.16
CA SER A 457 40.47 12.66 -9.21
C SER A 457 39.39 12.16 -10.15
N TYR A 458 39.75 11.20 -11.01
CA TYR A 458 38.89 10.67 -12.04
C TYR A 458 38.95 9.14 -12.10
N LEU A 459 37.91 8.54 -12.65
CA LEU A 459 37.87 7.16 -13.07
C LEU A 459 37.93 7.10 -14.59
N LEU A 460 38.99 6.49 -15.14
CA LEU A 460 39.16 6.24 -16.56
C LEU A 460 38.69 4.81 -16.86
N ARG A 461 37.60 4.67 -17.61
CA ARG A 461 37.10 3.40 -18.10
C ARG A 461 37.58 3.23 -19.56
N ALA A 462 38.24 2.12 -19.82
CA ALA A 462 38.63 1.72 -21.15
C ALA A 462 37.92 0.43 -21.58
N VAL A 463 37.60 0.31 -22.87
CA VAL A 463 36.99 -0.87 -23.49
C VAL A 463 37.84 -1.29 -24.69
N ASP A 464 38.13 -2.58 -24.81
CA ASP A 464 38.84 -3.15 -25.93
C ASP A 464 37.90 -3.65 -27.04
N ARG A 465 38.44 -4.17 -28.11
CA ARG A 465 37.69 -4.71 -29.26
C ARG A 465 36.88 -5.98 -28.94
N ASN A 466 37.13 -6.62 -27.80
CA ASN A 466 36.42 -7.83 -27.34
C ASN A 466 35.38 -7.49 -26.27
N ASP A 467 35.03 -6.20 -26.14
CA ASP A 467 34.12 -5.66 -25.12
C ASP A 467 34.63 -5.84 -23.68
N ALA A 468 35.91 -6.20 -23.48
CA ALA A 468 36.50 -6.20 -22.15
C ALA A 468 36.62 -4.75 -21.64
N ALA A 469 36.17 -4.50 -20.41
CA ALA A 469 36.20 -3.18 -19.82
C ALA A 469 37.05 -3.16 -18.55
N GLN A 470 37.95 -2.18 -18.42
CA GLN A 470 38.75 -1.97 -17.21
C GLN A 470 38.70 -0.51 -16.78
N THR A 471 38.64 -0.28 -15.47
CA THR A 471 38.66 1.08 -14.90
C THR A 471 39.93 1.31 -14.10
N LEU A 472 40.57 2.44 -14.31
CA LEU A 472 41.76 2.90 -13.62
C LEU A 472 41.48 4.25 -12.95
N ARG A 473 42.07 4.49 -11.78
CA ARG A 473 42.06 5.81 -11.16
C ARG A 473 43.14 6.70 -11.74
N VAL A 474 42.77 7.93 -12.08
CA VAL A 474 43.66 8.95 -12.62
C VAL A 474 43.65 10.18 -11.73
N GLU A 475 44.81 10.66 -11.35
CA GLU A 475 44.99 11.87 -10.57
C GLU A 475 45.62 12.97 -11.43
N VAL A 476 44.93 14.13 -11.47
CA VAL A 476 45.43 15.32 -12.18
C VAL A 476 45.76 16.38 -11.13
N LEU A 477 47.03 16.76 -11.05
CA LEU A 477 47.53 17.76 -10.11
C LEU A 477 47.25 19.18 -10.61
N PRO A 478 47.16 20.18 -9.68
CA PRO A 478 47.01 21.59 -10.00
C PRO A 478 48.17 22.15 -10.82
#